data_ddf60dc1d46796bf4a59d912d6666838
#
_entry.id   ddf60dc1d46796bf4a59d912d6666838
#
_cell.length_a   1.000
_cell.length_b   1.000
_cell.length_c   1.000
_cell.angle_alpha   90.00
_cell.angle_beta   90.00
_cell.angle_gamma   90.00
#
_symmetry.space_group_name_H-M   'P 1'
#
loop_
_entity.id
_entity.type
_entity.pdbx_description
1 polymer ?
#
loop_
_entity_poly.entity_id
_entity_poly.type
_entity_poly.pdbx_seq_one_letter_code
_entity_poly.pdbx_strand_id
1 'polypeptide(L)'
;GLGDVYKRQLQRGVIDGGEFSTPCSDDSLKLQEVAKYWCSPAWYQSGGVNGVMINKDAWNKLPEEYQNAIQMAAEICTSEQLSRYLWMDFDSTKKMLEEDGCVVTKMNQDDWNTIRETCRQVYEEEAAKNENFNMVYSSMQDYREHADTYRAMLGDYGWGFNYDESEK
;
A
#
# COMPACT_ATOMS: atom_id res chain seq x y z
N GLY A 1 13.85 13.82 6.38
CA GLY A 1 12.89 12.75 6.63
C GLY A 1 13.47 11.38 6.23
N LEU A 2 12.73 10.31 6.46
CA LEU A 2 13.17 8.93 6.11
C LEU A 2 13.54 8.79 4.63
N GLY A 3 12.82 9.45 3.72
CA GLY A 3 13.12 9.43 2.29
C GLY A 3 14.50 9.98 1.92
N ASP A 4 14.94 11.02 2.59
CA ASP A 4 16.31 11.55 2.37
C ASP A 4 17.38 10.56 2.83
N VAL A 5 17.09 9.78 3.86
CA VAL A 5 18.02 8.75 4.36
C VAL A 5 18.16 7.63 3.33
N TYR A 6 17.06 7.10 2.80
CA TYR A 6 17.07 6.03 1.80
C TYR A 6 17.73 6.49 0.49
N LYS A 7 17.40 7.69 0.01
CA LYS A 7 18.03 8.24 -1.20
C LYS A 7 19.55 8.31 -1.08
N ARG A 8 20.07 8.79 0.05
CA ARG A 8 21.52 8.85 0.30
C ARG A 8 22.16 7.47 0.43
N GLN A 9 21.47 6.51 1.01
CA GLN A 9 21.96 5.14 1.14
C GLN A 9 22.04 4.45 -0.22
N LEU A 10 21.01 4.61 -1.07
CA LEU A 10 21.01 4.14 -2.46
C LEU A 10 22.13 4.78 -3.27
N GLN A 11 22.30 6.10 -3.17
CA GLN A 11 23.37 6.84 -3.87
C GLN A 11 24.78 6.35 -3.50
N ARG A 12 24.96 5.91 -2.25
CA ARG A 12 26.27 5.46 -1.73
C ARG A 12 26.45 3.96 -1.87
N GLY A 13 25.48 3.24 -2.39
CA GLY A 13 25.53 1.76 -2.47
C GLY A 13 25.53 1.07 -1.11
N VAL A 14 24.98 1.71 -0.08
CA VAL A 14 24.83 1.09 1.25
C VAL A 14 23.66 0.11 1.27
N ILE A 15 22.63 0.38 0.47
CA ILE A 15 21.52 -0.52 0.18
C ILE A 15 21.34 -0.60 -1.34
N ASP A 16 20.88 -1.75 -1.82
CA ASP A 16 20.65 -2.03 -3.24
C ASP A 16 19.22 -1.72 -3.69
N GLY A 17 18.29 -1.66 -2.77
CA GLY A 17 16.89 -1.37 -3.00
C GLY A 17 16.25 -0.69 -1.80
N GLY A 18 15.11 -0.07 -2.02
CA GLY A 18 14.32 0.58 -0.99
C GLY A 18 12.86 0.67 -1.39
N GLU A 19 12.02 0.84 -0.41
CA GLU A 19 10.59 1.05 -0.57
C GLU A 19 10.19 2.31 0.18
N PHE A 20 9.23 3.06 -0.35
CA PHE A 20 8.73 4.20 0.40
C PHE A 20 7.21 4.26 0.42
N SER A 21 6.54 4.50 -0.74
CA SER A 21 5.08 4.62 -0.74
C SER A 21 4.48 4.46 -2.15
N THR A 22 3.77 5.46 -2.61
CA THR A 22 3.11 5.50 -3.92
C THR A 22 3.95 6.27 -4.94
N PRO A 23 3.67 6.14 -6.24
CA PRO A 23 4.43 6.81 -7.29
C PRO A 23 4.64 8.31 -7.08
N CYS A 24 3.59 9.03 -6.68
CA CYS A 24 3.73 10.49 -6.47
C CYS A 24 4.59 10.81 -5.25
N SER A 25 4.58 9.97 -4.23
CA SER A 25 5.45 10.11 -3.06
C SER A 25 6.91 9.85 -3.42
N ASP A 26 7.16 8.80 -4.20
CA ASP A 26 8.50 8.42 -4.68
C ASP A 26 9.09 9.49 -5.60
N ASP A 27 8.28 10.05 -6.51
CA ASP A 27 8.67 11.18 -7.37
C ASP A 27 8.99 12.43 -6.54
N SER A 28 8.22 12.72 -5.50
CA SER A 28 8.49 13.87 -4.63
C SER A 28 9.84 13.79 -3.92
N LEU A 29 10.29 12.58 -3.60
CA LEU A 29 11.60 12.28 -3.01
C LEU A 29 12.69 12.13 -4.07
N LYS A 30 12.32 12.11 -5.35
CA LYS A 30 13.21 11.92 -6.47
C LYS A 30 14.03 10.63 -6.37
N LEU A 31 13.38 9.54 -5.98
CA LEU A 31 14.01 8.23 -5.87
C LEU A 31 14.45 7.72 -7.24
N GLN A 32 13.74 8.07 -8.31
CA GLN A 32 14.10 7.76 -9.68
C GLN A 32 15.46 8.32 -10.14
N GLU A 33 16.02 9.30 -9.44
CA GLU A 33 17.37 9.79 -9.73
C GLU A 33 18.46 8.79 -9.34
N VAL A 34 18.17 7.92 -8.37
CA VAL A 34 19.13 6.99 -7.77
C VAL A 34 18.80 5.50 -7.97
N ALA A 35 17.54 5.19 -8.31
CA ALA A 35 17.05 3.85 -8.61
C ALA A 35 16.14 3.90 -9.83
N LYS A 36 16.53 3.21 -10.90
CA LYS A 36 15.81 3.21 -12.18
C LYS A 36 14.90 2.01 -12.37
N TYR A 37 15.12 0.93 -11.65
CA TYR A 37 14.29 -0.27 -11.72
C TYR A 37 13.20 -0.21 -10.67
N TRP A 38 11.97 -0.33 -11.13
CA TRP A 38 10.78 -0.21 -10.30
C TRP A 38 10.01 -1.51 -10.29
N CYS A 39 10.13 -2.27 -9.20
CA CYS A 39 9.42 -3.54 -9.05
C CYS A 39 7.96 -3.30 -8.70
N SER A 40 7.06 -3.61 -9.61
CA SER A 40 5.60 -3.43 -9.44
C SER A 40 4.85 -4.62 -10.02
N PRO A 41 3.81 -5.10 -9.35
CA PRO A 41 3.31 -4.64 -8.06
C PRO A 41 4.18 -5.08 -6.88
N ALA A 42 4.10 -4.34 -5.77
CA ALA A 42 4.72 -4.71 -4.52
C ALA A 42 3.87 -5.77 -3.78
N TRP A 43 4.53 -6.61 -2.97
CA TRP A 43 3.85 -7.72 -2.29
C TRP A 43 3.53 -7.45 -0.82
N TYR A 44 4.24 -6.54 -0.17
CA TYR A 44 4.23 -6.36 1.28
C TYR A 44 3.24 -5.32 1.79
N GLN A 45 2.86 -4.34 0.98
CA GLN A 45 1.90 -3.30 1.40
C GLN A 45 1.04 -2.85 0.22
N SER A 46 -0.13 -3.47 0.10
CA SER A 46 -1.09 -3.15 -0.97
C SER A 46 -1.95 -1.92 -0.68
N GLY A 47 -1.89 -1.40 0.53
CA GLY A 47 -2.63 -0.22 0.95
C GLY A 47 -2.25 0.22 2.36
N GLY A 48 -2.55 1.46 2.69
CA GLY A 48 -2.32 2.03 4.02
C GLY A 48 -3.59 2.66 4.57
N VAL A 49 -3.76 2.54 5.88
CA VAL A 49 -4.80 3.25 6.62
C VAL A 49 -4.11 4.26 7.53
N ASN A 50 -4.35 5.53 7.26
CA ASN A 50 -3.85 6.61 8.09
C ASN A 50 -4.91 7.04 9.10
N GLY A 51 -4.50 7.36 10.31
CA GLY A 51 -5.37 7.81 11.37
C GLY A 51 -4.89 9.11 12.01
N VAL A 52 -5.81 9.85 12.58
CA VAL A 52 -5.50 11.02 13.39
C VAL A 52 -5.43 10.59 14.86
N MET A 53 -4.25 10.69 15.47
CA MET A 53 -4.06 10.40 16.88
C MET A 53 -4.15 11.68 17.70
N ILE A 54 -5.07 11.70 18.66
CA ILE A 54 -5.29 12.84 19.55
C ILE A 54 -5.15 12.36 20.99
N ASN A 55 -4.42 13.14 21.80
CA ASN A 55 -4.35 12.87 23.24
C ASN A 55 -5.78 12.89 23.83
N LYS A 56 -6.12 11.86 24.60
CA LYS A 56 -7.48 11.66 25.14
C LYS A 56 -7.95 12.83 26.00
N ASP A 57 -7.07 13.38 26.84
CA ASP A 57 -7.43 14.51 27.71
C ASP A 57 -7.62 15.81 26.91
N ALA A 58 -6.85 15.99 25.84
CA ALA A 58 -7.04 17.10 24.93
C ALA A 58 -8.36 16.96 24.15
N TRP A 59 -8.67 15.77 23.66
CA TRP A 59 -9.93 15.46 22.98
C TRP A 59 -11.14 15.74 23.87
N ASN A 60 -11.10 15.25 25.12
CA ASN A 60 -12.20 15.42 26.08
C ASN A 60 -12.44 16.88 26.52
N LYS A 61 -11.48 17.77 26.31
CA LYS A 61 -11.63 19.21 26.56
C LYS A 61 -12.24 19.98 25.40
N LEU A 62 -12.31 19.37 24.22
CA LEU A 62 -12.93 20.00 23.05
C LEU A 62 -14.46 20.01 23.22
N PRO A 63 -15.13 21.11 22.87
CA PRO A 63 -16.56 21.10 22.66
C PRO A 63 -16.98 20.04 21.66
N GLU A 64 -18.17 19.46 21.83
CA GLU A 64 -18.70 18.41 20.97
C GLU A 64 -18.73 18.82 19.48
N GLU A 65 -19.05 20.07 19.21
CA GLU A 65 -19.04 20.62 17.85
C GLU A 65 -17.66 20.52 17.16
N TYR A 66 -16.57 20.68 17.92
CA TYR A 66 -15.21 20.56 17.38
C TYR A 66 -14.81 19.10 17.21
N GLN A 67 -15.23 18.22 18.13
CA GLN A 67 -15.03 16.79 17.98
C GLN A 67 -15.72 16.28 16.70
N ASN A 68 -16.96 16.67 16.50
CA ASN A 68 -17.73 16.33 15.29
C ASN A 68 -17.10 16.91 14.02
N ALA A 69 -16.63 18.16 14.07
CA ALA A 69 -15.94 18.77 12.94
C ALA A 69 -14.65 18.01 12.53
N ILE A 70 -13.87 17.56 13.51
CA ILE A 70 -12.66 16.75 13.26
C ILE A 70 -13.02 15.39 12.64
N GLN A 71 -14.07 14.73 13.15
CA GLN A 71 -14.53 13.46 12.59
C GLN A 71 -15.01 13.61 11.15
N MET A 72 -15.86 14.59 10.88
CA MET A 72 -16.32 14.89 9.53
C MET A 72 -15.18 15.24 8.57
N ALA A 73 -14.21 16.03 9.03
CA ALA A 73 -13.04 16.37 8.23
C ALA A 73 -12.21 15.11 7.90
N ALA A 74 -12.04 14.19 8.85
CA ALA A 74 -11.32 12.94 8.61
C ALA A 74 -12.04 12.05 7.57
N GLU A 75 -13.36 11.96 7.63
CA GLU A 75 -14.17 11.20 6.67
C GLU A 75 -14.08 11.81 5.25
N ILE A 76 -14.20 13.13 5.14
CA ILE A 76 -14.07 13.84 3.87
C ILE A 76 -12.65 13.66 3.31
N CYS A 77 -11.62 13.83 4.14
CA CYS A 77 -10.24 13.63 3.74
C CYS A 77 -9.98 12.22 3.21
N THR A 78 -10.61 11.20 3.77
CA THR A 78 -10.44 9.81 3.31
C THR A 78 -10.86 9.66 1.84
N SER A 79 -12.01 10.19 1.46
CA SER A 79 -12.53 10.10 0.08
C SER A 79 -11.79 11.00 -0.90
N GLU A 80 -11.56 12.27 -0.52
CA GLU A 80 -10.84 13.21 -1.37
C GLU A 80 -9.38 12.80 -1.58
N GLN A 81 -8.73 12.39 -0.51
CA GLN A 81 -7.32 12.03 -0.56
C GLN A 81 -7.09 10.82 -1.47
N LEU A 82 -7.95 9.79 -1.39
CA LEU A 82 -7.83 8.61 -2.26
C LEU A 82 -7.91 9.02 -3.74
N SER A 83 -8.93 9.78 -4.12
CA SER A 83 -9.12 10.21 -5.50
C SER A 83 -7.99 11.12 -5.99
N ARG A 84 -7.54 12.05 -5.15
CA ARG A 84 -6.47 12.99 -5.47
C ARG A 84 -5.11 12.30 -5.61
N TYR A 85 -4.78 11.40 -4.69
CA TYR A 85 -3.52 10.64 -4.77
C TYR A 85 -3.48 9.72 -5.98
N LEU A 86 -4.58 9.05 -6.31
CA LEU A 86 -4.68 8.24 -7.53
C LEU A 86 -4.35 9.07 -8.79
N TRP A 87 -4.90 10.27 -8.89
CA TRP A 87 -4.59 11.14 -10.03
C TRP A 87 -3.12 11.55 -10.05
N MET A 88 -2.56 11.94 -8.90
CA MET A 88 -1.14 12.29 -8.79
C MET A 88 -0.22 11.09 -9.10
N ASP A 89 -0.63 9.88 -8.72
CA ASP A 89 0.09 8.65 -9.03
C ASP A 89 0.11 8.37 -10.54
N PHE A 90 -0.99 8.63 -11.27
CA PHE A 90 -1.02 8.51 -12.73
C PHE A 90 -0.03 9.46 -13.39
N ASP A 91 -0.04 10.73 -13.01
CA ASP A 91 0.87 11.74 -13.55
C ASP A 91 2.33 11.41 -13.25
N SER A 92 2.63 11.08 -11.99
CA SER A 92 3.99 10.72 -11.58
C SER A 92 4.48 9.44 -12.26
N THR A 93 3.63 8.43 -12.38
CA THR A 93 3.96 7.19 -13.09
C THR A 93 4.33 7.48 -14.53
N LYS A 94 3.50 8.24 -15.24
CA LYS A 94 3.76 8.62 -16.63
C LYS A 94 5.09 9.35 -16.78
N LYS A 95 5.32 10.36 -15.96
CA LYS A 95 6.56 11.12 -15.94
C LYS A 95 7.79 10.24 -15.70
N MET A 96 7.74 9.40 -14.66
CA MET A 96 8.86 8.52 -14.29
C MET A 96 9.22 7.53 -15.41
N LEU A 97 8.23 7.02 -16.13
CA LEU A 97 8.43 6.08 -17.25
C LEU A 97 8.87 6.78 -18.53
N GLU A 98 8.21 7.87 -18.92
CA GLU A 98 8.43 8.52 -20.22
C GLU A 98 9.59 9.53 -20.21
N GLU A 99 9.81 10.22 -19.08
CA GLU A 99 10.79 11.31 -19.00
C GLU A 99 12.02 10.94 -18.15
N ASP A 100 11.81 10.27 -17.03
CA ASP A 100 12.89 9.96 -16.09
C ASP A 100 13.61 8.65 -16.40
N GLY A 101 13.12 7.86 -17.36
CA GLY A 101 13.75 6.62 -17.83
C GLY A 101 13.69 5.47 -16.83
N CYS A 102 12.65 5.44 -15.99
CA CYS A 102 12.40 4.30 -15.12
C CYS A 102 11.91 3.09 -15.91
N VAL A 103 12.26 1.91 -15.44
CA VAL A 103 11.88 0.64 -16.02
C VAL A 103 11.11 -0.19 -15.01
N VAL A 104 9.87 -0.54 -15.36
CA VAL A 104 9.06 -1.44 -14.53
C VAL A 104 9.59 -2.86 -14.65
N THR A 105 9.85 -3.48 -13.51
CA THR A 105 10.19 -4.89 -13.40
C THR A 105 9.08 -5.63 -12.65
N LYS A 106 8.87 -6.89 -12.98
CA LYS A 106 7.85 -7.73 -12.36
C LYS A 106 8.51 -8.98 -11.79
N MET A 107 8.01 -9.44 -10.65
CA MET A 107 8.33 -10.78 -10.16
C MET A 107 7.65 -11.83 -11.04
N ASN A 108 8.29 -12.97 -11.21
CA ASN A 108 7.69 -14.10 -11.92
C ASN A 108 6.61 -14.80 -11.05
N GLN A 109 5.83 -15.68 -11.66
CA GLN A 109 4.73 -16.37 -10.98
C GLN A 109 5.21 -17.30 -9.86
N ASP A 110 6.35 -17.92 -10.02
CA ASP A 110 6.91 -18.84 -9.00
C ASP A 110 7.34 -18.08 -7.74
N ASP A 111 7.93 -16.90 -7.90
CA ASP A 111 8.26 -16.00 -6.78
C ASP A 111 6.97 -15.57 -6.06
N TRP A 112 5.92 -15.19 -6.81
CA TRP A 112 4.62 -14.85 -6.24
C TRP A 112 4.01 -16.00 -5.46
N ASN A 113 4.03 -17.20 -5.99
CA ASN A 113 3.51 -18.38 -5.32
C ASN A 113 4.29 -18.68 -4.03
N THR A 114 5.60 -18.57 -4.08
CA THR A 114 6.48 -18.76 -2.92
C THR A 114 6.17 -17.72 -1.83
N ILE A 115 6.03 -16.45 -2.19
CA ILE A 115 5.70 -15.37 -1.24
C ILE A 115 4.33 -15.62 -0.59
N ARG A 116 3.31 -15.91 -1.40
CA ARG A 116 1.95 -16.18 -0.88
C ARG A 116 1.92 -17.33 0.11
N GLU A 117 2.58 -18.43 -0.24
CA GLU A 117 2.65 -19.61 0.63
C GLU A 117 3.41 -19.31 1.92
N THR A 118 4.53 -18.62 1.83
CA THR A 118 5.32 -18.23 3.01
C THR A 118 4.51 -17.28 3.92
N CYS A 119 3.84 -16.29 3.35
CA CYS A 119 2.98 -15.38 4.13
C CYS A 119 1.84 -16.14 4.82
N ARG A 120 1.20 -17.10 4.12
CA ARG A 120 0.14 -17.93 4.70
C ARG A 120 0.66 -18.72 5.90
N GLN A 121 1.79 -19.37 5.77
CA GLN A 121 2.41 -20.14 6.85
C GLN A 121 2.72 -19.26 8.07
N VAL A 122 3.33 -18.09 7.86
CA VAL A 122 3.63 -17.15 8.95
C VAL A 122 2.34 -16.67 9.64
N TYR A 123 1.30 -16.35 8.89
CA TYR A 123 0.03 -15.92 9.48
C TYR A 123 -0.64 -17.03 10.30
N GLU A 124 -0.62 -18.27 9.83
CA GLU A 124 -1.17 -19.42 10.56
C GLU A 124 -0.36 -19.71 11.84
N GLU A 125 0.97 -19.62 11.76
CA GLU A 125 1.84 -19.76 12.93
C GLU A 125 1.59 -18.68 13.99
N GLU A 126 1.44 -17.43 13.59
CA GLU A 126 1.18 -16.33 14.52
C GLU A 126 -0.25 -16.38 15.07
N ALA A 127 -1.23 -16.78 14.26
CA ALA A 127 -2.60 -16.99 14.71
C ALA A 127 -2.70 -18.10 15.76
N ALA A 128 -1.90 -19.16 15.62
CA ALA A 128 -1.85 -20.25 16.62
C ALA A 128 -1.24 -19.81 17.96
N LYS A 129 -0.41 -18.76 17.99
CA LYS A 129 0.28 -18.26 19.18
C LYS A 129 -0.45 -17.13 19.89
N ASN A 130 -1.28 -16.39 19.18
CA ASN A 130 -1.87 -15.14 19.67
C ASN A 130 -3.36 -15.02 19.31
N GLU A 131 -4.22 -15.04 20.31
CA GLU A 131 -5.69 -14.98 20.13
C GLU A 131 -6.14 -13.69 19.42
N ASN A 132 -5.54 -12.53 19.75
CA ASN A 132 -5.88 -11.26 19.10
C ASN A 132 -5.46 -11.26 17.63
N PHE A 133 -4.30 -11.82 17.32
CA PHE A 133 -3.86 -12.00 15.95
C PHE A 133 -4.81 -12.92 15.19
N ASN A 134 -5.18 -14.04 15.78
CA ASN A 134 -6.13 -14.99 15.18
C ASN A 134 -7.50 -14.35 14.92
N MET A 135 -8.00 -13.53 15.82
CA MET A 135 -9.27 -12.82 15.64
C MET A 135 -9.23 -11.90 14.40
N VAL A 136 -8.16 -11.12 14.25
CA VAL A 136 -7.98 -10.23 13.09
C VAL A 136 -7.77 -11.04 11.82
N TYR A 137 -6.93 -12.06 11.86
CA TYR A 137 -6.65 -12.93 10.71
C TYR A 137 -7.89 -13.65 10.21
N SER A 138 -8.72 -14.22 11.11
CA SER A 138 -9.98 -14.86 10.74
C SER A 138 -10.96 -13.88 10.10
N SER A 139 -11.11 -12.68 10.65
CA SER A 139 -11.94 -11.62 10.05
C SER A 139 -11.45 -11.22 8.65
N MET A 140 -10.13 -11.16 8.45
CA MET A 140 -9.55 -10.90 7.13
C MET A 140 -9.84 -12.04 6.14
N GLN A 141 -9.78 -13.29 6.58
CA GLN A 141 -10.10 -14.45 5.73
C GLN A 141 -11.57 -14.46 5.33
N ASP A 142 -12.47 -14.20 6.26
CA ASP A 142 -13.92 -14.09 5.99
C ASP A 142 -14.18 -12.98 4.94
N TYR A 143 -13.55 -11.83 5.10
CA TYR A 143 -13.67 -10.74 4.12
C TYR A 143 -13.15 -11.14 2.74
N ARG A 144 -12.02 -11.83 2.68
CA ARG A 144 -11.43 -12.30 1.41
C ARG A 144 -12.36 -13.27 0.69
N GLU A 145 -12.92 -14.26 1.39
CA GLU A 145 -13.85 -15.22 0.82
C GLU A 145 -15.05 -14.51 0.16
N HIS A 146 -15.64 -13.54 0.85
CA HIS A 146 -16.74 -12.75 0.31
C HIS A 146 -16.30 -11.89 -0.88
N ALA A 147 -15.16 -11.21 -0.76
CA ALA A 147 -14.62 -10.35 -1.81
C ALA A 147 -14.23 -11.15 -3.07
N ASP A 148 -13.65 -12.33 -2.91
CA ASP A 148 -13.25 -13.18 -4.03
C ASP A 148 -14.45 -13.70 -4.81
N THR A 149 -15.55 -14.01 -4.14
CA THR A 149 -16.83 -14.36 -4.78
C THR A 149 -17.34 -13.21 -5.67
N TYR A 150 -17.30 -11.98 -5.14
CA TYR A 150 -17.73 -10.80 -5.91
C TYR A 150 -16.78 -10.49 -7.07
N ARG A 151 -15.48 -10.58 -6.85
CA ARG A 151 -14.46 -10.38 -7.89
C ARG A 151 -14.58 -11.40 -9.01
N ALA A 152 -14.81 -12.66 -8.68
CA ALA A 152 -15.03 -13.72 -9.68
C ALA A 152 -16.26 -13.42 -10.55
N MET A 153 -17.32 -12.84 -9.97
CA MET A 153 -18.50 -12.43 -10.73
C MET A 153 -18.22 -11.26 -11.67
N LEU A 154 -17.39 -10.30 -11.25
CA LEU A 154 -17.04 -9.13 -12.06
C LEU A 154 -16.05 -9.45 -13.19
N GLY A 155 -15.24 -10.50 -13.04
CA GLY A 155 -14.22 -10.86 -14.02
C GLY A 155 -13.25 -9.70 -14.30
N ASP A 156 -12.84 -9.54 -15.56
CA ASP A 156 -11.89 -8.52 -15.99
C ASP A 156 -12.38 -7.06 -15.83
N TYR A 157 -13.67 -6.87 -15.58
CA TYR A 157 -14.27 -5.55 -15.33
C TYR A 157 -14.26 -5.14 -13.87
N GLY A 158 -13.77 -6.01 -12.97
CA GLY A 158 -13.71 -5.72 -11.54
C GLY A 158 -12.66 -4.67 -11.20
N TRP A 159 -12.97 -3.84 -10.21
CA TRP A 159 -11.98 -3.01 -9.53
C TRP A 159 -11.05 -3.94 -8.74
N GLY A 160 -9.99 -4.31 -9.34
CA GLY A 160 -8.99 -5.15 -8.72
C GLY A 160 -7.98 -5.58 -9.75
N PHE A 161 -6.75 -5.51 -9.37
CA PHE A 161 -5.68 -6.05 -10.17
C PHE A 161 -5.89 -7.55 -10.29
N ASN A 162 -6.22 -8.03 -11.47
CA ASN A 162 -6.13 -9.44 -11.78
C ASN A 162 -4.64 -9.80 -11.79
N TYR A 163 -4.17 -10.32 -10.67
CA TYR A 163 -2.78 -10.78 -10.56
C TYR A 163 -2.54 -12.12 -11.24
N ASP A 164 -3.58 -12.73 -11.78
CA ASP A 164 -3.49 -13.97 -12.50
C ASP A 164 -3.37 -13.69 -14.01
N GLU A 165 -2.20 -13.23 -14.43
CA GLU A 165 -1.81 -13.18 -15.84
C GLU A 165 -1.37 -14.55 -16.37
N SER A 166 -1.63 -15.65 -15.65
CA SER A 166 -1.23 -17.00 -16.07
C SER A 166 -2.04 -17.56 -17.25
N GLU A 167 -3.06 -16.84 -17.72
CA GLU A 167 -3.91 -17.23 -18.85
C GLU A 167 -3.77 -16.34 -20.10
N LYS A 168 -2.67 -15.57 -20.23
CA LYS A 168 -2.37 -14.85 -21.48
C LYS A 168 -1.16 -15.39 -22.19
#